data_82c57954d08543f7c54128921a235304
#
_entry.id   82c57954d08543f7c54128921a235304
#
_cell.length_a   1.000
_cell.length_b   1.000
_cell.length_c   1.000
_cell.angle_alpha   90.00
_cell.angle_beta   90.00
_cell.angle_gamma   90.00
#
_symmetry.space_group_name_H-M   'P 1'
#
loop_
_entity.id
_entity.type
_entity.pdbx_description
1 polymer ?
#
loop_
_entity_poly.entity_id
_entity_poly.type
_entity_poly.pdbx_seq_one_letter_code
_entity_poly.pdbx_strand_id
1 'polypeptide(L)'
;MWDLFKSIPSIVNPGETIFSEYYYLNKEDPNFSLCRVTEKQGQDAHTDRKYGLTPGAATQLLKLFMATNKSLEDKKIDDVFDDEFYATNFWTYWQTMFAFEKWHSALEMKLYLQRYIHHIDGLPDLSALRFTRYNQYESMILPMCKYITDHGGKVLFDTTVTNIVCDCTEDKKVAKKIEYTQSGVEKVIELTENDLVICTNGCQGDASAYGDNTHAPVVTVKNGEGPSVEMWKKLA
;
A
#
# COMPACT_ATOMS: atom_id res chain seq x y z
N MET A 1 4.89 -13.32 7.93
CA MET A 1 3.49 -12.87 8.09
C MET A 1 2.59 -14.02 8.56
N TRP A 2 2.47 -15.13 7.82
CA TRP A 2 1.58 -16.24 8.20
C TRP A 2 1.87 -16.83 9.59
N ASP A 3 3.13 -17.02 9.95
CA ASP A 3 3.48 -17.56 11.26
C ASP A 3 3.11 -16.62 12.40
N LEU A 4 3.23 -15.31 12.19
CA LEU A 4 2.73 -14.31 13.13
C LEU A 4 1.20 -14.42 13.29
N PHE A 5 0.46 -14.52 12.21
CA PHE A 5 -1.01 -14.61 12.25
C PHE A 5 -1.53 -15.91 12.87
N LYS A 6 -0.72 -16.99 12.86
CA LYS A 6 -1.03 -18.23 13.58
C LYS A 6 -0.93 -18.08 15.10
N SER A 7 -0.15 -17.13 15.59
CA SER A 7 0.03 -16.90 17.03
C SER A 7 -0.98 -15.91 17.62
N ILE A 8 -1.71 -15.17 16.80
CA ILE A 8 -2.65 -14.13 17.25
C ILE A 8 -4.07 -14.71 17.28
N PRO A 9 -4.71 -14.82 18.45
CA PRO A 9 -6.09 -15.30 18.56
C PRO A 9 -7.07 -14.37 17.84
N SER A 10 -8.08 -14.95 17.20
CA SER A 10 -9.26 -14.18 16.76
C SER A 10 -10.02 -13.66 17.98
N ILE A 11 -10.52 -12.44 17.92
CA ILE A 11 -11.37 -11.89 18.99
C ILE A 11 -12.86 -12.21 18.78
N VAL A 12 -13.21 -12.65 17.57
CA VAL A 12 -14.60 -12.92 17.19
C VAL A 12 -14.92 -14.40 17.31
N ASN A 13 -13.98 -15.26 16.93
CA ASN A 13 -14.15 -16.71 16.93
C ASN A 13 -13.23 -17.36 17.98
N PRO A 14 -13.74 -17.66 19.18
CA PRO A 14 -12.95 -18.31 20.23
C PRO A 14 -12.35 -19.64 19.75
N GLY A 15 -11.06 -19.82 19.99
CA GLY A 15 -10.32 -21.02 19.59
C GLY A 15 -9.70 -20.96 18.20
N GLU A 16 -10.00 -19.94 17.43
CA GLU A 16 -9.35 -19.67 16.13
C GLU A 16 -8.27 -18.60 16.24
N THR A 17 -7.42 -18.53 15.22
CA THR A 17 -6.41 -17.49 15.03
C THR A 17 -6.78 -16.61 13.84
N ILE A 18 -6.18 -15.43 13.72
CA ILE A 18 -6.32 -14.60 12.51
C ILE A 18 -6.02 -15.43 11.25
N PHE A 19 -4.98 -16.28 11.31
CA PHE A 19 -4.61 -17.10 10.17
C PHE A 19 -5.67 -18.14 9.81
N SER A 20 -6.18 -18.91 10.78
CA SER A 20 -7.14 -19.96 10.51
C SER A 20 -8.45 -19.40 9.95
N GLU A 21 -8.96 -18.32 10.55
CA GLU A 21 -10.16 -17.65 10.08
C GLU A 21 -10.03 -17.15 8.64
N TYR A 22 -8.92 -16.49 8.33
CA TYR A 22 -8.65 -15.95 6.99
C TYR A 22 -8.42 -17.05 5.95
N TYR A 23 -7.58 -18.07 6.29
CA TYR A 23 -7.17 -19.10 5.36
C TYR A 23 -8.34 -19.99 4.94
N TYR A 24 -9.10 -20.49 5.90
CA TYR A 24 -10.21 -21.40 5.62
C TYR A 24 -11.36 -20.68 4.90
N LEU A 25 -11.67 -19.45 5.27
CA LEU A 25 -12.65 -18.66 4.56
C LEU A 25 -12.32 -18.58 3.06
N ASN A 26 -11.10 -18.17 2.71
CA ASN A 26 -10.72 -18.02 1.31
C ASN A 26 -10.51 -19.34 0.55
N LYS A 27 -10.40 -20.45 1.27
CA LYS A 27 -10.35 -21.79 0.69
C LYS A 27 -11.76 -22.29 0.35
N GLU A 28 -12.72 -22.05 1.22
CA GLU A 28 -14.10 -22.51 1.10
C GLU A 28 -14.92 -21.61 0.16
N ASP A 29 -14.65 -20.30 0.22
CA ASP A 29 -15.31 -19.27 -0.59
C ASP A 29 -14.25 -18.41 -1.29
N PRO A 30 -13.66 -18.90 -2.40
CA PRO A 30 -12.67 -18.14 -3.17
C PRO A 30 -13.24 -16.84 -3.71
N ASN A 31 -12.46 -15.76 -3.60
CA ASN A 31 -12.88 -14.48 -4.15
C ASN A 31 -13.06 -14.57 -5.67
N PHE A 32 -14.16 -14.06 -6.15
CA PHE A 32 -14.44 -13.95 -7.56
C PHE A 32 -15.39 -12.77 -7.82
N SER A 33 -15.01 -11.91 -8.73
CA SER A 33 -15.86 -10.83 -9.21
C SER A 33 -15.53 -10.52 -10.66
N LEU A 34 -16.56 -10.36 -11.48
CA LEU A 34 -16.37 -9.79 -12.81
C LEU A 34 -15.95 -8.32 -12.66
N CYS A 35 -14.67 -8.06 -12.84
CA CYS A 35 -14.17 -6.69 -12.93
C CYS A 35 -14.73 -6.04 -14.19
N ARG A 36 -15.78 -5.25 -14.05
CA ARG A 36 -16.22 -4.33 -15.10
C ARG A 36 -15.43 -3.04 -14.97
N VAL A 37 -14.54 -2.82 -15.93
CA VAL A 37 -13.76 -1.60 -16.01
C VAL A 37 -14.51 -0.62 -16.91
N THR A 38 -14.56 0.64 -16.52
CA THR A 38 -15.21 1.69 -17.29
C THR A 38 -14.20 2.67 -17.85
N GLU A 39 -14.48 3.20 -19.01
CA GLU A 39 -13.75 4.30 -19.65
C GLU A 39 -14.70 5.43 -20.04
N LYS A 40 -14.16 6.55 -20.47
CA LYS A 40 -14.95 7.68 -21.03
C LYS A 40 -16.19 8.01 -20.21
N GLN A 41 -16.02 8.20 -18.89
CA GLN A 41 -17.09 8.58 -17.97
C GLN A 41 -18.20 7.51 -17.80
N GLY A 42 -17.83 6.25 -17.74
CA GLY A 42 -18.73 5.17 -17.37
C GLY A 42 -19.15 4.24 -18.49
N GLN A 43 -18.56 4.36 -19.67
CA GLN A 43 -18.74 3.38 -20.74
C GLN A 43 -17.99 2.09 -20.41
N ASP A 44 -18.57 0.94 -20.74
CA ASP A 44 -17.89 -0.35 -20.54
C ASP A 44 -16.65 -0.42 -21.45
N ALA A 45 -15.49 -0.71 -20.86
CA ALA A 45 -14.24 -0.85 -21.60
C ALA A 45 -14.12 -2.18 -22.36
N HIS A 46 -15.09 -3.10 -22.21
CA HIS A 46 -15.16 -4.40 -22.90
C HIS A 46 -13.85 -5.21 -22.83
N THR A 47 -13.23 -5.26 -21.66
CA THR A 47 -11.93 -5.90 -21.47
C THR A 47 -11.97 -7.42 -21.62
N ASP A 48 -13.13 -8.06 -21.48
CA ASP A 48 -13.36 -9.50 -21.60
C ASP A 48 -12.39 -10.37 -20.79
N ARG A 49 -11.92 -9.87 -19.65
CA ARG A 49 -10.88 -10.48 -18.79
C ARG A 49 -9.53 -10.68 -19.49
N LYS A 50 -9.26 -9.96 -20.56
CA LYS A 50 -8.00 -10.09 -21.30
C LYS A 50 -7.15 -8.86 -21.07
N TYR A 51 -5.85 -9.06 -20.95
CA TYR A 51 -4.89 -7.97 -20.85
C TYR A 51 -4.71 -7.20 -22.15
N GLY A 52 -4.97 -7.84 -23.29
CA GLY A 52 -4.84 -7.19 -24.59
C GLY A 52 -3.41 -6.71 -24.88
N LEU A 53 -2.38 -7.34 -24.31
CA LEU A 53 -1.00 -6.99 -24.56
C LEU A 53 -0.64 -7.33 -26.01
N THR A 54 -0.21 -6.34 -26.75
CA THR A 54 0.43 -6.53 -28.05
C THR A 54 1.88 -7.03 -27.84
N PRO A 55 2.55 -7.60 -28.85
CA PRO A 55 3.95 -7.96 -28.77
C PRO A 55 4.86 -6.78 -28.40
N GLY A 56 4.56 -5.57 -28.87
CA GLY A 56 5.26 -4.33 -28.54
C GLY A 56 5.10 -3.98 -27.06
N ALA A 57 3.86 -3.90 -26.58
CA ALA A 57 3.56 -3.63 -25.18
C ALA A 57 4.14 -4.68 -24.22
N ALA A 58 4.07 -5.96 -24.58
CA ALA A 58 4.68 -7.03 -23.79
C ALA A 58 6.21 -6.88 -23.71
N THR A 59 6.85 -6.47 -24.81
CA THR A 59 8.29 -6.21 -24.83
C THR A 59 8.67 -5.03 -23.93
N GLN A 60 7.88 -3.97 -23.90
CA GLN A 60 8.10 -2.82 -23.02
C GLN A 60 7.97 -3.24 -21.55
N LEU A 61 6.95 -4.02 -21.21
CA LEU A 61 6.76 -4.54 -19.87
C LEU A 61 7.93 -5.44 -19.42
N LEU A 62 8.42 -6.30 -20.31
CA LEU A 62 9.58 -7.14 -20.04
C LEU A 62 10.85 -6.29 -19.84
N LYS A 63 11.06 -5.25 -20.64
CA LYS A 63 12.18 -4.31 -20.45
C LYS A 63 12.13 -3.64 -19.09
N LEU A 64 10.96 -3.16 -18.64
CA LEU A 64 10.80 -2.62 -17.30
C LEU A 64 11.18 -3.66 -16.24
N PHE A 65 10.63 -4.88 -16.35
CA PHE A 65 10.87 -5.96 -15.39
C PHE A 65 12.36 -6.31 -15.25
N MET A 66 13.09 -6.32 -16.35
CA MET A 66 14.53 -6.66 -16.41
C MET A 66 15.47 -5.48 -16.16
N ALA A 67 14.99 -4.24 -16.19
CA ALA A 67 15.79 -3.05 -15.95
C ALA A 67 16.44 -3.08 -14.56
N THR A 68 17.61 -2.47 -14.40
CA THR A 68 18.21 -2.30 -13.07
C THR A 68 17.47 -1.21 -12.29
N ASN A 69 17.46 -1.31 -10.97
CA ASN A 69 16.82 -0.27 -10.13
C ASN A 69 17.47 1.10 -10.40
N LYS A 70 18.78 1.15 -10.46
CA LYS A 70 19.54 2.38 -10.75
C LYS A 70 19.14 3.05 -12.06
N SER A 71 18.83 2.27 -13.10
CA SER A 71 18.42 2.83 -14.40
C SER A 71 17.00 3.42 -14.39
N LEU A 72 16.25 3.22 -13.34
CA LEU A 72 14.86 3.65 -13.19
C LEU A 72 14.66 4.70 -12.09
N GLU A 73 15.69 5.02 -11.28
CA GLU A 73 15.58 5.90 -10.12
C GLU A 73 14.89 7.24 -10.43
N ASP A 74 15.26 7.86 -11.54
CA ASP A 74 14.75 9.18 -11.95
C ASP A 74 13.68 9.10 -13.05
N LYS A 75 13.21 7.88 -13.39
CA LYS A 75 12.26 7.71 -14.49
C LYS A 75 10.82 7.62 -13.99
N LYS A 76 9.97 8.27 -14.74
CA LYS A 76 8.51 8.11 -14.67
C LYS A 76 8.05 6.95 -15.54
N ILE A 77 6.84 6.50 -15.32
CA ILE A 77 6.20 5.48 -16.16
C ILE A 77 6.12 5.96 -17.61
N ASP A 78 5.82 7.25 -17.85
CA ASP A 78 5.81 7.88 -19.18
C ASP A 78 7.16 7.84 -19.91
N ASP A 79 8.28 7.74 -19.18
CA ASP A 79 9.60 7.67 -19.78
C ASP A 79 9.95 6.24 -20.29
N VAL A 80 9.12 5.26 -19.96
CA VAL A 80 9.38 3.84 -20.22
C VAL A 80 8.39 3.23 -21.19
N PHE A 81 7.15 3.71 -21.18
CA PHE A 81 6.06 3.18 -21.99
C PHE A 81 5.55 4.22 -23.00
N ASP A 82 5.02 3.73 -24.09
CA ASP A 82 4.37 4.54 -25.14
C ASP A 82 2.87 4.32 -25.20
N ASP A 83 2.22 4.98 -26.16
CA ASP A 83 0.78 4.92 -26.35
C ASP A 83 0.27 3.51 -26.68
N GLU A 84 1.10 2.64 -27.29
CA GLU A 84 0.73 1.26 -27.55
C GLU A 84 0.48 0.49 -26.23
N PHE A 85 1.34 0.70 -25.24
CA PHE A 85 1.17 0.10 -23.90
C PHE A 85 -0.07 0.67 -23.19
N TYR A 86 -0.26 1.98 -23.23
CA TYR A 86 -1.39 2.64 -22.56
C TYR A 86 -2.74 2.29 -23.18
N ALA A 87 -2.80 1.87 -24.44
CA ALA A 87 -4.00 1.38 -25.08
C ALA A 87 -4.40 -0.04 -24.68
N THR A 88 -3.60 -0.72 -23.88
CA THR A 88 -3.88 -2.10 -23.46
C THR A 88 -4.84 -2.16 -22.26
N ASN A 89 -5.62 -3.23 -22.18
CA ASN A 89 -6.41 -3.52 -20.99
C ASN A 89 -5.53 -3.76 -19.75
N PHE A 90 -4.29 -4.24 -19.95
CA PHE A 90 -3.32 -4.39 -18.86
C PHE A 90 -3.12 -3.08 -18.11
N TRP A 91 -2.85 -1.98 -18.83
CA TRP A 91 -2.70 -0.68 -18.19
C TRP A 91 -3.98 -0.25 -17.48
N THR A 92 -5.14 -0.45 -18.10
CA THR A 92 -6.44 -0.12 -17.51
C THR A 92 -6.67 -0.87 -16.19
N TYR A 93 -6.40 -2.16 -16.13
CA TYR A 93 -6.45 -2.91 -14.87
C TYR A 93 -5.41 -2.43 -13.86
N TRP A 94 -4.18 -2.24 -14.31
CA TRP A 94 -3.07 -1.86 -13.44
C TRP A 94 -3.29 -0.52 -12.76
N GLN A 95 -3.64 0.51 -13.52
CA GLN A 95 -3.94 1.84 -12.96
C GLN A 95 -5.15 1.81 -12.03
N THR A 96 -6.19 1.05 -12.37
CA THR A 96 -7.42 0.97 -11.56
C THR A 96 -7.19 0.24 -10.25
N MET A 97 -6.46 -0.88 -10.26
CA MET A 97 -6.27 -1.72 -9.08
C MET A 97 -5.21 -1.17 -8.12
N PHE A 98 -4.17 -0.53 -8.64
CA PHE A 98 -3.03 -0.09 -7.84
C PHE A 98 -2.89 1.44 -7.79
N ALA A 99 -3.84 2.18 -8.38
CA ALA A 99 -3.85 3.64 -8.42
C ALA A 99 -2.57 4.26 -9.01
N PHE A 100 -1.96 3.58 -10.00
CA PHE A 100 -0.83 4.13 -10.72
C PHE A 100 -1.26 5.18 -11.74
N GLU A 101 -0.45 6.23 -11.84
CA GLU A 101 -0.56 7.28 -12.85
C GLU A 101 0.72 7.32 -13.69
N LYS A 102 0.63 7.82 -14.89
CA LYS A 102 1.76 7.88 -15.84
C LYS A 102 2.99 8.63 -15.29
N TRP A 103 2.77 9.63 -14.45
CA TRP A 103 3.82 10.44 -13.82
C TRP A 103 4.45 9.79 -12.59
N HIS A 104 3.94 8.65 -12.11
CA HIS A 104 4.53 7.90 -11.00
C HIS A 104 5.88 7.29 -11.38
N SER A 105 6.64 6.88 -10.36
CA SER A 105 7.94 6.26 -10.53
C SER A 105 7.88 4.94 -11.29
N ALA A 106 8.69 4.81 -12.34
CA ALA A 106 8.85 3.56 -13.06
C ALA A 106 9.50 2.47 -12.20
N LEU A 107 10.39 2.86 -11.28
CA LEU A 107 10.99 1.94 -10.32
C LEU A 107 9.93 1.35 -9.39
N GLU A 108 9.04 2.17 -8.87
CA GLU A 108 7.96 1.70 -8.01
C GLU A 108 7.04 0.73 -8.75
N MET A 109 6.62 1.06 -9.98
CA MET A 109 5.83 0.16 -10.81
C MET A 109 6.54 -1.20 -11.02
N LYS A 110 7.84 -1.19 -11.28
CA LYS A 110 8.63 -2.42 -11.41
C LYS A 110 8.59 -3.25 -10.13
N LEU A 111 8.79 -2.63 -8.97
CA LEU A 111 8.81 -3.32 -7.68
C LEU A 111 7.43 -3.92 -7.34
N TYR A 112 6.35 -3.19 -7.65
CA TYR A 112 4.99 -3.71 -7.56
C TYR A 112 4.75 -4.89 -8.48
N LEU A 113 5.17 -4.78 -9.74
CA LEU A 113 5.04 -5.86 -10.72
C LEU A 113 5.78 -7.12 -10.27
N GLN A 114 7.02 -6.99 -9.79
CA GLN A 114 7.80 -8.10 -9.25
C GLN A 114 7.12 -8.74 -8.03
N ARG A 115 6.52 -7.95 -7.17
CA ARG A 115 5.79 -8.42 -6.00
C ARG A 115 4.52 -9.17 -6.37
N TYR A 116 3.83 -8.71 -7.42
CA TYR A 116 2.50 -9.19 -7.79
C TYR A 116 2.51 -10.26 -8.88
N ILE A 117 3.64 -10.52 -9.51
CA ILE A 117 3.74 -11.39 -10.71
C ILE A 117 3.10 -12.78 -10.52
N HIS A 118 3.15 -13.34 -9.32
CA HIS A 118 2.56 -14.64 -9.00
C HIS A 118 1.02 -14.63 -8.95
N HIS A 119 0.43 -13.47 -8.98
CA HIS A 119 -1.02 -13.27 -8.86
C HIS A 119 -1.60 -12.51 -10.06
N ILE A 120 -0.78 -12.28 -11.09
CA ILE A 120 -1.15 -11.44 -12.22
C ILE A 120 -2.39 -11.97 -12.94
N ASP A 121 -2.50 -13.29 -13.11
CA ASP A 121 -3.62 -13.91 -13.83
C ASP A 121 -4.98 -13.68 -13.16
N GLY A 122 -5.00 -13.49 -11.86
CA GLY A 122 -6.23 -13.25 -11.10
C GLY A 122 -6.63 -11.79 -10.95
N LEU A 123 -5.98 -10.87 -11.66
CA LEU A 123 -6.31 -9.46 -11.60
C LEU A 123 -7.66 -9.13 -12.27
N PRO A 124 -7.99 -9.70 -13.45
CA PRO A 124 -9.22 -9.37 -14.16
C PRO A 124 -10.51 -9.87 -13.51
N ASP A 125 -10.44 -10.85 -12.62
CA ASP A 125 -11.60 -11.43 -11.93
C ASP A 125 -11.48 -11.40 -10.40
N LEU A 126 -10.47 -10.72 -9.89
CA LEU A 126 -10.16 -10.58 -8.46
C LEU A 126 -9.83 -11.89 -7.73
N SER A 127 -9.70 -13.02 -8.44
CA SER A 127 -9.39 -14.31 -7.81
C SER A 127 -8.01 -14.35 -7.13
N ALA A 128 -7.11 -13.45 -7.53
CA ALA A 128 -5.81 -13.26 -6.86
C ALA A 128 -5.93 -12.56 -5.51
N LEU A 129 -7.00 -11.81 -5.29
CA LEU A 129 -7.21 -11.06 -4.05
C LEU A 129 -7.94 -11.93 -3.03
N ARG A 130 -7.53 -11.78 -1.78
CA ARG A 130 -8.15 -12.46 -0.67
C ARG A 130 -8.80 -11.45 0.25
N PHE A 131 -9.83 -11.86 0.94
CA PHE A 131 -10.61 -10.98 1.82
C PHE A 131 -10.75 -11.59 3.21
N THR A 132 -11.04 -10.75 4.17
CA THR A 132 -11.32 -11.14 5.56
C THR A 132 -12.82 -11.36 5.76
N ARG A 133 -13.20 -12.15 6.76
CA ARG A 133 -14.63 -12.45 7.05
C ARG A 133 -15.42 -11.20 7.37
N TYR A 134 -14.82 -10.32 8.14
CA TYR A 134 -15.34 -8.99 8.45
C TYR A 134 -14.44 -7.94 7.79
N ASN A 135 -14.60 -6.68 8.08
CA ASN A 135 -13.62 -5.69 7.62
C ASN A 135 -12.23 -5.96 8.23
N GLN A 136 -11.20 -5.39 7.65
CA GLN A 136 -9.83 -5.64 8.10
C GLN A 136 -9.56 -5.14 9.53
N TYR A 137 -10.32 -4.15 10.00
CA TYR A 137 -10.15 -3.64 11.34
C TYR A 137 -10.51 -4.69 12.40
N GLU A 138 -11.70 -5.29 12.32
CA GLU A 138 -12.13 -6.34 13.25
C GLU A 138 -11.38 -7.66 13.05
N SER A 139 -11.12 -8.03 11.79
CA SER A 139 -10.50 -9.32 11.50
C SER A 139 -9.00 -9.37 11.76
N MET A 140 -8.29 -8.24 11.67
CA MET A 140 -6.83 -8.20 11.74
C MET A 140 -6.31 -7.16 12.73
N ILE A 141 -6.74 -5.89 12.63
CA ILE A 141 -6.12 -4.79 13.38
C ILE A 141 -6.43 -4.89 14.86
N LEU A 142 -7.69 -5.06 15.23
CA LEU A 142 -8.10 -5.21 16.64
C LEU A 142 -7.42 -6.40 17.32
N PRO A 143 -7.43 -7.63 16.75
CA PRO A 143 -6.71 -8.74 17.34
C PRO A 143 -5.22 -8.48 17.51
N MET A 144 -4.56 -7.84 16.53
CA MET A 144 -3.13 -7.49 16.64
C MET A 144 -2.89 -6.45 17.74
N CYS A 145 -3.71 -5.40 17.82
CA CYS A 145 -3.61 -4.41 18.88
C CYS A 145 -3.80 -5.05 20.27
N LYS A 146 -4.81 -5.91 20.41
CA LYS A 146 -5.02 -6.65 21.66
C LYS A 146 -3.83 -7.54 22.00
N TYR A 147 -3.33 -8.29 21.04
CA TYR A 147 -2.16 -9.16 21.25
C TYR A 147 -0.94 -8.37 21.71
N ILE A 148 -0.66 -7.23 21.09
CA ILE A 148 0.45 -6.33 21.48
C ILE A 148 0.27 -5.86 22.93
N THR A 149 -0.92 -5.40 23.29
CA THR A 149 -1.19 -4.86 24.62
C THR A 149 -1.19 -5.94 25.70
N ASP A 150 -1.72 -7.13 25.41
CA ASP A 150 -1.68 -8.29 26.33
C ASP A 150 -0.25 -8.77 26.63
N HIS A 151 0.69 -8.49 25.71
CA HIS A 151 2.12 -8.80 25.89
C HIS A 151 2.97 -7.61 26.35
N GLY A 152 2.34 -6.58 26.89
CA GLY A 152 3.01 -5.41 27.48
C GLY A 152 3.46 -4.34 26.49
N GLY A 153 3.13 -4.48 25.21
CA GLY A 153 3.34 -3.43 24.21
C GLY A 153 2.34 -2.30 24.36
N LYS A 154 2.61 -1.18 23.69
CA LYS A 154 1.75 0.00 23.70
C LYS A 154 1.32 0.36 22.30
N VAL A 155 0.05 0.69 22.12
CA VAL A 155 -0.50 1.29 20.90
C VAL A 155 -0.99 2.67 21.25
N LEU A 156 -0.45 3.69 20.61
CA LEU A 156 -0.81 5.09 20.88
C LEU A 156 -1.78 5.56 19.80
N PHE A 157 -3.02 5.80 20.18
CA PHE A 157 -4.05 6.37 19.32
C PHE A 157 -4.01 7.90 19.38
N ASP A 158 -4.68 8.58 18.46
CA ASP A 158 -4.69 10.04 18.29
C ASP A 158 -3.28 10.63 18.28
N THR A 159 -2.37 9.90 17.64
CA THR A 159 -0.94 10.20 17.69
C THR A 159 -0.39 10.37 16.27
N THR A 160 0.14 11.55 16.00
CA THR A 160 0.82 11.89 14.76
C THR A 160 2.30 12.07 15.02
N VAL A 161 3.14 11.21 14.47
CA VAL A 161 4.60 11.40 14.50
C VAL A 161 4.95 12.52 13.54
N THR A 162 5.61 13.55 14.08
CA THR A 162 5.97 14.77 13.33
C THR A 162 7.42 14.78 12.91
N ASN A 163 8.28 14.03 13.60
CA ASN A 163 9.70 13.94 13.28
C ASN A 163 10.35 12.72 13.94
N ILE A 164 11.38 12.17 13.32
CA ILE A 164 12.32 11.24 13.90
C ILE A 164 13.69 11.91 13.79
N VAL A 165 14.22 12.39 14.91
CA VAL A 165 15.52 13.07 14.93
C VAL A 165 16.62 12.04 14.91
N CYS A 166 17.45 12.12 13.90
CA CYS A 166 18.59 11.21 13.69
C CYS A 166 19.91 11.95 13.75
N ASP A 167 20.89 11.31 14.38
CA ASP A 167 22.29 11.65 14.27
C ASP A 167 22.87 10.84 13.09
N CYS A 168 23.18 11.51 12.00
CA CYS A 168 23.66 10.88 10.79
C CYS A 168 25.11 11.25 10.52
N THR A 169 25.97 10.24 10.45
CA THR A 169 27.34 10.34 9.93
C THR A 169 27.46 9.47 8.68
N GLU A 170 28.60 9.52 8.00
CA GLU A 170 28.87 8.69 6.82
C GLU A 170 28.69 7.19 7.13
N ASP A 171 29.13 6.76 8.31
CA ASP A 171 29.16 5.34 8.70
C ASP A 171 27.98 4.92 9.62
N LYS A 172 27.28 5.86 10.21
CA LYS A 172 26.29 5.54 11.25
C LYS A 172 25.08 6.47 11.22
N LYS A 173 23.88 5.86 11.28
CA LYS A 173 22.61 6.58 11.42
C LYS A 173 21.93 6.13 12.70
N VAL A 174 21.72 7.05 13.63
CA VAL A 174 21.18 6.74 14.98
C VAL A 174 19.97 7.61 15.24
N ALA A 175 18.80 7.00 15.40
CA ALA A 175 17.63 7.71 15.90
C ALA A 175 17.82 8.12 17.35
N LYS A 176 17.59 9.38 17.68
CA LYS A 176 17.78 9.96 19.02
C LYS A 176 16.48 10.22 19.75
N LYS A 177 15.45 10.65 19.02
CA LYS A 177 14.13 10.88 19.59
C LYS A 177 13.04 10.82 18.53
N ILE A 178 11.83 10.53 18.98
CA ILE A 178 10.61 10.61 18.18
C ILE A 178 9.78 11.78 18.71
N GLU A 179 9.52 12.77 17.86
CA GLU A 179 8.64 13.88 18.15
C GLU A 179 7.25 13.58 17.62
N TYR A 180 6.23 13.79 18.43
CA TYR A 180 4.86 13.48 18.05
C TYR A 180 3.85 14.35 18.76
N THR A 181 2.68 14.49 18.18
CA THR A 181 1.52 15.13 18.79
C THR A 181 0.51 14.05 19.15
N GLN A 182 0.04 14.07 20.38
CA GLN A 182 -1.03 13.17 20.84
C GLN A 182 -2.17 13.98 21.42
N SER A 183 -3.35 13.83 20.87
CA SER A 183 -4.54 14.62 21.26
C SER A 183 -4.27 16.12 21.29
N GLY A 184 -3.52 16.62 20.31
CA GLY A 184 -3.14 18.04 20.20
C GLY A 184 -1.99 18.51 21.08
N VAL A 185 -1.39 17.64 21.89
CA VAL A 185 -0.25 17.96 22.78
C VAL A 185 1.04 17.41 22.19
N GLU A 186 2.05 18.27 22.05
CA GLU A 186 3.40 17.87 21.62
C GLU A 186 4.08 17.04 22.71
N LYS A 187 4.71 15.96 22.29
CA LYS A 187 5.42 15.01 23.14
C LYS A 187 6.67 14.47 22.44
N VAL A 188 7.56 13.93 23.24
CA VAL A 188 8.83 13.33 22.78
C VAL A 188 9.04 11.97 23.43
N ILE A 189 9.54 11.03 22.66
CA ILE A 189 10.11 9.78 23.15
C ILE A 189 11.62 9.88 22.94
N GLU A 190 12.37 9.92 24.03
CA GLU A 190 13.84 9.85 23.98
C GLU A 190 14.25 8.39 23.71
N LEU A 191 15.25 8.21 22.85
CA LEU A 191 15.74 6.93 22.41
C LEU A 191 17.18 6.71 22.90
N THR A 192 17.49 5.47 23.17
CA THR A 192 18.81 4.99 23.55
C THR A 192 19.46 4.22 22.40
N GLU A 193 20.70 3.82 22.54
CA GLU A 193 21.40 2.98 21.56
C GLU A 193 20.84 1.56 21.43
N ASN A 194 20.02 1.14 22.40
CA ASN A 194 19.37 -0.17 22.40
C ASN A 194 17.96 -0.15 21.75
N ASP A 195 17.50 1.00 21.34
CA ASP A 195 16.19 1.14 20.70
C ASP A 195 16.30 0.99 19.18
N LEU A 196 15.32 0.31 18.60
CA LEU A 196 15.15 0.18 17.15
C LEU A 196 13.89 0.91 16.72
N VAL A 197 14.05 1.82 15.77
CA VAL A 197 12.91 2.53 15.14
C VAL A 197 12.66 1.96 13.76
N ILE A 198 11.42 1.51 13.52
CA ILE A 198 10.96 1.09 12.20
C ILE A 198 9.92 2.11 11.74
N CYS A 199 10.25 2.86 10.70
CA CYS A 199 9.35 3.83 10.10
C CYS A 199 8.64 3.23 8.89
N THR A 200 7.32 3.08 8.98
CA THR A 200 6.48 2.59 7.88
C THR A 200 5.50 3.67 7.41
N ASN A 201 5.84 4.93 7.66
CA ASN A 201 5.01 6.08 7.36
C ASN A 201 4.77 6.22 5.86
N GLY A 202 3.55 6.58 5.49
CA GLY A 202 3.12 6.88 4.13
C GLY A 202 2.09 5.90 3.58
N CYS A 203 0.99 6.45 3.13
CA CYS A 203 0.00 5.75 2.32
C CYS A 203 -0.66 6.74 1.35
N GLN A 204 -1.26 6.22 0.29
CA GLN A 204 -1.98 7.05 -0.69
C GLN A 204 -3.17 7.81 -0.09
N GLY A 205 -3.77 7.28 0.99
CA GLY A 205 -4.89 7.90 1.68
C GLY A 205 -4.51 9.01 2.66
N ASP A 206 -3.23 9.29 2.86
CA ASP A 206 -2.72 10.23 3.85
C ASP A 206 -3.20 11.67 3.62
N ALA A 207 -3.36 12.06 2.37
CA ALA A 207 -3.82 13.36 1.95
C ALA A 207 -5.30 13.38 1.49
N SER A 208 -6.08 12.37 1.87
CA SER A 208 -7.49 12.27 1.47
C SER A 208 -8.32 13.40 2.08
N ALA A 209 -9.14 14.04 1.26
CA ALA A 209 -10.12 15.00 1.68
C ALA A 209 -11.50 14.33 1.75
N TYR A 210 -12.26 14.63 2.78
CA TYR A 210 -13.58 14.05 2.98
C TYR A 210 -14.66 15.09 2.67
N GLY A 211 -15.66 14.67 1.92
CA GLY A 211 -16.89 15.39 1.74
C GLY A 211 -18.02 14.80 2.59
N ASP A 212 -19.20 15.39 2.47
CA ASP A 212 -20.44 14.87 3.04
C ASP A 212 -21.55 14.84 1.98
N ASN A 213 -22.79 14.53 2.38
CA ASN A 213 -23.92 14.44 1.45
C ASN A 213 -24.31 15.77 0.78
N THR A 214 -23.79 16.88 1.25
CA THR A 214 -24.13 18.24 0.81
C THR A 214 -22.93 19.04 0.32
N HIS A 215 -21.72 18.63 0.67
CA HIS A 215 -20.49 19.34 0.36
C HIS A 215 -19.48 18.42 -0.32
N ALA A 216 -19.00 18.80 -1.50
CA ALA A 216 -17.88 18.12 -2.14
C ALA A 216 -16.59 18.35 -1.33
N PRO A 217 -15.67 17.35 -1.31
CA PRO A 217 -14.39 17.54 -0.65
C PRO A 217 -13.55 18.62 -1.35
N VAL A 218 -12.87 19.43 -0.56
CA VAL A 218 -11.90 20.41 -1.07
C VAL A 218 -10.52 19.77 -1.08
N VAL A 219 -9.99 19.49 -2.25
CA VAL A 219 -8.64 18.95 -2.41
C VAL A 219 -7.63 20.09 -2.30
N THR A 220 -6.94 20.16 -1.18
CA THR A 220 -5.96 21.22 -0.86
C THR A 220 -4.51 20.78 -1.03
N VAL A 221 -4.27 19.47 -1.12
CA VAL A 221 -2.92 18.89 -1.19
C VAL A 221 -2.55 18.66 -2.65
N LYS A 222 -1.39 19.15 -3.04
CA LYS A 222 -0.80 18.90 -4.36
C LYS A 222 0.01 17.60 -4.33
N ASN A 223 0.27 17.05 -5.52
CA ASN A 223 1.16 15.92 -5.69
C ASN A 223 2.55 16.19 -5.06
N GLY A 224 3.03 15.25 -4.26
CA GLY A 224 4.29 15.41 -3.52
C GLY A 224 4.20 16.26 -2.25
N GLU A 225 3.00 16.57 -1.81
CA GLU A 225 2.71 17.22 -0.52
C GLU A 225 1.88 16.26 0.34
N GLY A 226 1.85 16.49 1.64
CA GLY A 226 1.09 15.69 2.60
C GLY A 226 1.91 15.37 3.85
N PRO A 227 1.26 15.01 4.96
CA PRO A 227 1.94 14.77 6.25
C PRO A 227 3.06 13.73 6.18
N SER A 228 2.86 12.64 5.46
CA SER A 228 3.88 11.60 5.27
C SER A 228 5.08 12.10 4.47
N VAL A 229 4.83 12.87 3.42
CA VAL A 229 5.91 13.45 2.59
C VAL A 229 6.73 14.44 3.40
N GLU A 230 6.09 15.29 4.19
CA GLU A 230 6.78 16.26 5.05
C GLU A 230 7.66 15.57 6.10
N MET A 231 7.21 14.43 6.65
CA MET A 231 8.05 13.65 7.55
C MET A 231 9.25 13.03 6.83
N TRP A 232 9.07 12.47 5.64
CA TRP A 232 10.18 11.90 4.86
C TRP A 232 11.20 12.98 4.44
N LYS A 233 10.76 14.20 4.11
CA LYS A 233 11.65 15.33 3.84
C LYS A 233 12.53 15.70 5.06
N LYS A 234 12.05 15.46 6.28
CA LYS A 234 12.86 15.70 7.50
C LYS A 234 13.86 14.57 7.76
N LEU A 235 13.60 13.37 7.26
CA LEU A 235 14.48 12.21 7.42
C LEU A 235 15.55 12.11 6.34
N ALA A 236 15.33 12.71 5.17
CA ALA A 236 16.26 12.73 4.04
C ALA A 236 17.35 13.79 4.21
#